data_164e87334708bfa6e0a27e712cdf7430
#
_entry.id   164e87334708bfa6e0a27e712cdf7430
#
_cell.length_a   1.000
_cell.length_b   1.000
_cell.length_c   1.000
_cell.angle_alpha   90.00
_cell.angle_beta   90.00
_cell.angle_gamma   90.00
#
_symmetry.space_group_name_H-M   'P 1'
#
loop_
_entity.id
_entity.type
_entity.pdbx_description
1 polymer ?
#
loop_
_entity_poly.entity_id
_entity_poly.type
_entity_poly.pdbx_seq_one_letter_code
_entity_poly.pdbx_strand_id
1 'polypeptide(L)'
;VWYDEWEEQIKDYAAQKDLPYYNFLESIQESGIDLTTDTYDAGLHLNVWGAEKLSRYFGQILRTECDLPDHRQDSAVLSYWKEMEERYEAEKGTAD
;
A
#
# COMPACT_ATOMS: atom_id res chain seq x y z
N VAL A 1 -5.54 0.18 23.72
CA VAL A 1 -5.05 0.94 24.85
C VAL A 1 -3.62 1.42 24.57
N TRP A 2 -2.65 0.52 24.54
CA TRP A 2 -1.26 0.85 24.21
C TRP A 2 -1.10 1.38 22.76
N TYR A 3 -1.97 0.95 21.86
CA TYR A 3 -1.97 1.37 20.45
C TYR A 3 -2.22 2.88 20.31
N ASP A 4 -3.21 3.40 21.01
CA ASP A 4 -3.58 4.83 20.91
C ASP A 4 -2.45 5.73 21.41
N GLU A 5 -1.82 5.36 22.51
CA GLU A 5 -0.68 6.09 23.07
C GLU A 5 0.53 6.09 22.13
N TRP A 6 0.81 4.96 21.49
CA TRP A 6 1.91 4.85 20.54
C TRP A 6 1.62 5.64 19.26
N GLU A 7 0.39 5.59 18.80
CA GLU A 7 -0.01 6.35 17.62
C GLU A 7 0.13 7.85 17.84
N GLU A 8 -0.32 8.35 18.98
CA GLU A 8 -0.14 9.77 19.33
C GLU A 8 1.34 10.17 19.36
N GLN A 9 2.19 9.34 19.95
CA GLN A 9 3.64 9.60 19.98
C GLN A 9 4.24 9.64 18.59
N ILE A 10 3.85 8.75 17.70
CA ILE A 10 4.32 8.72 16.30
C ILE A 10 3.82 9.95 15.55
N LYS A 11 2.55 10.31 15.70
CA LYS A 11 1.97 11.52 15.09
C LYS A 11 2.70 12.78 15.55
N ASP A 12 2.97 12.91 16.85
CA ASP A 12 3.70 14.05 17.41
C ASP A 12 5.12 14.12 16.87
N TYR A 13 5.80 13.01 16.80
CA TYR A 13 7.16 12.94 16.25
C TYR A 13 7.17 13.35 14.77
N ALA A 14 6.25 12.84 13.97
CA ALA A 14 6.13 13.19 12.56
C ALA A 14 5.85 14.68 12.38
N ALA A 15 4.96 15.25 13.19
CA ALA A 15 4.65 16.68 13.17
C ALA A 15 5.88 17.54 13.54
N GLN A 16 6.63 17.15 14.57
CA GLN A 16 7.86 17.85 14.97
C GLN A 16 8.93 17.85 13.88
N LYS A 17 8.98 16.80 13.08
CA LYS A 17 9.95 16.62 11.98
C LYS A 17 9.42 17.06 10.62
N ASP A 18 8.21 17.60 10.57
CA ASP A 18 7.52 17.95 9.32
C ASP A 18 7.47 16.79 8.32
N LEU A 19 7.14 15.60 8.83
CA LEU A 19 7.00 14.38 8.03
C LEU A 19 5.52 14.04 7.85
N PRO A 20 5.09 13.66 6.64
CA PRO A 20 3.75 13.12 6.44
C PRO A 20 3.60 11.78 7.18
N TYR A 21 2.43 11.57 7.78
CA TYR A 21 2.11 10.35 8.50
C TYR A 21 0.78 9.79 8.01
N TYR A 22 0.75 8.51 7.68
CA TYR A 22 -0.45 7.80 7.22
C TYR A 22 -0.66 6.54 8.06
N ASN A 23 -1.83 6.43 8.69
CA ASN A 23 -2.25 5.19 9.34
C ASN A 23 -3.33 4.53 8.49
N PHE A 24 -2.97 3.47 7.76
CA PHE A 24 -3.89 2.80 6.84
C PHE A 24 -4.99 2.01 7.55
N LEU A 25 -4.91 1.76 8.84
CA LEU A 25 -6.02 1.21 9.61
C LEU A 25 -7.17 2.21 9.73
N GLU A 26 -6.88 3.50 9.81
CA GLU A 26 -7.90 4.56 9.81
C GLU A 26 -8.59 4.69 8.45
N SER A 27 -7.88 4.38 7.37
CA SER A 27 -8.36 4.49 5.98
C SER A 27 -8.79 3.16 5.37
N ILE A 28 -9.00 2.13 6.19
CA ILE A 28 -9.23 0.78 5.68
C ILE A 28 -10.46 0.69 4.77
N GLN A 29 -11.52 1.40 5.08
CA GLN A 29 -12.73 1.45 4.24
C GLN A 29 -12.47 2.12 2.90
N GLU A 30 -11.72 3.21 2.89
CA GLU A 30 -11.36 3.95 1.66
C GLU A 30 -10.45 3.14 0.76
N SER A 31 -9.57 2.33 1.35
CA SER A 31 -8.67 1.44 0.60
C SER A 31 -9.39 0.26 -0.07
N GLY A 32 -10.61 -0.03 0.37
CA GLY A 32 -11.39 -1.17 -0.10
C GLY A 32 -10.94 -2.52 0.46
N ILE A 33 -10.06 -2.52 1.46
CA ILE A 33 -9.58 -3.75 2.10
C ILE A 33 -10.68 -4.32 3.01
N ASP A 34 -10.95 -5.60 2.84
CA ASP A 34 -11.80 -6.39 3.74
C ASP A 34 -10.91 -7.41 4.47
N LEU A 35 -10.71 -7.19 5.76
CA LEU A 35 -9.82 -8.03 6.58
C LEU A 35 -10.26 -9.49 6.67
N THR A 36 -11.53 -9.80 6.32
CA THR A 36 -12.04 -11.18 6.32
C THR A 36 -11.68 -11.95 5.06
N THR A 37 -11.45 -11.25 3.95
CA THR A 37 -11.15 -11.86 2.63
C THR A 37 -9.77 -11.52 2.10
N ASP A 38 -9.21 -10.40 2.52
CA ASP A 38 -7.96 -9.86 2.01
C ASP A 38 -6.74 -10.17 2.89
N THR A 39 -6.91 -11.07 3.86
CA THR A 39 -5.84 -11.56 4.72
C THR A 39 -5.78 -13.09 4.66
N TYR A 40 -4.62 -13.65 4.99
CA TYR A 40 -4.46 -15.11 5.03
C TYR A 40 -4.44 -15.69 6.45
N ASP A 41 -4.49 -14.83 7.47
CA ASP A 41 -4.32 -15.21 8.87
C ASP A 41 -5.24 -14.44 9.84
N ALA A 42 -6.52 -14.40 9.51
CA ALA A 42 -7.54 -13.80 10.35
C ALA A 42 -7.32 -12.30 10.67
N GLY A 43 -6.84 -11.55 9.71
CA GLY A 43 -6.76 -10.09 9.79
C GLY A 43 -5.40 -9.52 10.18
N LEU A 44 -4.36 -10.36 10.29
CA LEU A 44 -3.03 -9.89 10.68
C LEU A 44 -2.15 -9.48 9.49
N HIS A 45 -2.13 -10.29 8.43
CA HIS A 45 -1.30 -10.02 7.26
C HIS A 45 -2.13 -10.09 5.98
N LEU A 46 -1.90 -9.14 5.10
CA LEU A 46 -2.58 -9.09 3.82
C LEU A 46 -2.16 -10.29 2.92
N ASN A 47 -3.15 -10.87 2.25
CA ASN A 47 -2.88 -11.78 1.15
C ASN A 47 -2.59 -10.97 -0.14
N VAL A 48 -2.37 -11.63 -1.26
CA VAL A 48 -2.04 -10.96 -2.53
C VAL A 48 -3.13 -9.96 -2.95
N TRP A 49 -4.38 -10.27 -2.70
CA TRP A 49 -5.51 -9.40 -3.06
C TRP A 49 -5.58 -8.15 -2.20
N GLY A 50 -5.38 -8.30 -0.89
CA GLY A 50 -5.28 -7.17 0.03
C GLY A 50 -4.06 -6.31 -0.25
N ALA A 51 -2.92 -6.92 -0.55
CA ALA A 51 -1.70 -6.19 -0.92
C ALA A 51 -1.89 -5.35 -2.18
N GLU A 52 -2.59 -5.86 -3.19
CA GLU A 52 -2.92 -5.07 -4.39
C GLU A 52 -3.80 -3.86 -4.07
N LYS A 53 -4.83 -4.06 -3.25
CA LYS A 53 -5.72 -2.97 -2.84
C LYS A 53 -4.96 -1.88 -2.08
N LEU A 54 -4.13 -2.27 -1.12
CA LEU A 54 -3.31 -1.32 -0.36
C LEU A 54 -2.30 -0.61 -1.26
N SER A 55 -1.63 -1.32 -2.13
CA SER A 55 -0.65 -0.73 -3.06
C SER A 55 -1.29 0.28 -4.00
N ARG A 56 -2.49 -0.01 -4.50
CA ARG A 56 -3.24 0.91 -5.34
C ARG A 56 -3.64 2.17 -4.58
N TYR A 57 -4.15 2.01 -3.38
CA TYR A 57 -4.53 3.12 -2.51
C TYR A 57 -3.31 3.99 -2.15
N PHE A 58 -2.23 3.37 -1.71
CA PHE A 58 -0.99 4.08 -1.38
C PHE A 58 -0.35 4.75 -2.59
N GLY A 59 -0.39 4.10 -3.75
CA GLY A 59 0.09 4.69 -5.00
C GLY A 59 -0.63 5.97 -5.39
N GLN A 60 -1.94 6.05 -5.13
CA GLN A 60 -2.70 7.28 -5.35
C GLN A 60 -2.26 8.41 -4.40
N ILE A 61 -2.01 8.08 -3.13
CA ILE A 61 -1.49 9.05 -2.15
C ILE A 61 -0.12 9.56 -2.59
N LEU A 62 0.79 8.67 -2.97
CA LEU A 62 2.11 9.06 -3.46
C LEU A 62 2.03 9.98 -4.69
N ARG A 63 1.12 9.69 -5.60
CA ARG A 63 0.92 10.48 -6.80
C ARG A 63 0.41 11.88 -6.49
N THR A 64 -0.54 12.02 -5.57
CA THR A 64 -1.19 13.29 -5.25
C THR A 64 -0.42 14.13 -4.23
N GLU A 65 0.26 13.49 -3.28
CA GLU A 65 0.89 14.18 -2.14
C GLU A 65 2.41 14.33 -2.28
N CYS A 66 3.07 13.48 -3.08
CA CYS A 66 4.52 13.42 -3.15
C CYS A 66 5.10 13.90 -4.49
N ASP A 67 4.28 14.34 -5.43
CA ASP A 67 4.71 14.86 -6.74
C ASP A 67 5.76 13.99 -7.44
N LEU A 68 5.52 12.68 -7.47
CA LEU A 68 6.43 11.74 -8.10
C LEU A 68 6.31 11.80 -9.63
N PRO A 69 7.45 11.74 -10.37
CA PRO A 69 7.41 11.75 -11.82
C PRO A 69 6.72 10.50 -12.37
N ASP A 70 5.98 10.69 -13.46
CA ASP A 70 5.26 9.59 -14.13
C ASP A 70 6.16 8.99 -15.23
N HIS A 71 6.59 7.74 -15.01
CA HIS A 71 7.43 6.98 -15.95
C HIS A 71 6.66 5.97 -16.80
N ARG A 72 5.32 6.01 -16.79
CA ARG A 72 4.49 5.05 -17.53
C ARG A 72 4.63 5.13 -19.05
N GLN A 73 5.22 6.20 -19.57
CA GLN A 73 5.52 6.37 -21.00
C GLN A 73 7.01 6.24 -21.30
N ASP A 74 7.85 5.97 -20.33
CA ASP A 74 9.28 5.73 -20.52
C ASP A 74 9.50 4.29 -21.01
N SER A 75 10.01 4.15 -22.24
CA SER A 75 10.14 2.84 -22.90
C SER A 75 11.05 1.87 -22.16
N ALA A 76 12.14 2.35 -21.55
CA ALA A 76 13.05 1.51 -20.78
C ALA A 76 12.39 0.99 -19.52
N VAL A 77 11.68 1.86 -18.80
CA VAL A 77 10.92 1.50 -17.60
C VAL A 77 9.77 0.55 -17.94
N LEU A 78 9.04 0.82 -19.02
CA LEU A 78 7.94 -0.02 -19.49
C LEU A 78 8.40 -1.45 -19.82
N SER A 79 9.51 -1.62 -20.51
CA SER A 79 10.03 -2.96 -20.86
C SER A 79 10.36 -3.78 -19.61
N TYR A 80 11.01 -3.16 -18.63
CA TYR A 80 11.33 -3.80 -17.36
C TYR A 80 10.07 -4.20 -16.57
N TRP A 81 9.14 -3.27 -16.42
CA TRP A 81 7.94 -3.51 -15.63
C TRP A 81 6.99 -4.50 -16.29
N LYS A 82 6.94 -4.52 -17.61
CA LYS A 82 6.13 -5.52 -18.33
C LYS A 82 6.60 -6.94 -18.02
N GLU A 83 7.90 -7.19 -18.03
CA GLU A 83 8.45 -8.50 -17.67
C GLU A 83 8.12 -8.86 -16.21
N MET A 84 8.24 -7.89 -15.29
CA MET A 84 7.90 -8.11 -13.88
C MET A 84 6.41 -8.36 -13.68
N GLU A 85 5.55 -7.65 -14.39
CA GLU A 85 4.10 -7.84 -14.35
C GLU A 85 3.69 -9.22 -14.85
N GLU A 86 4.23 -9.65 -15.98
CA GLU A 86 3.96 -10.99 -16.53
C GLU A 86 4.35 -12.09 -15.53
N ARG A 87 5.49 -11.95 -14.90
CA ARG A 87 5.97 -12.87 -13.87
C ARG A 87 5.07 -12.87 -12.63
N TYR A 88 4.70 -11.67 -12.17
CA TYR A 88 3.80 -11.51 -11.02
C TYR A 88 2.43 -12.15 -11.27
N GLU A 89 1.82 -11.92 -12.43
CA GLU A 89 0.52 -12.49 -12.78
C GLU A 89 0.58 -14.03 -12.86
N ALA A 90 1.68 -14.58 -13.37
CA ALA A 90 1.88 -16.03 -13.39
C ALA A 90 1.97 -16.62 -11.98
N GLU A 91 2.72 -15.98 -11.08
CA GLU A 91 2.83 -16.42 -9.68
C GLU A 91 1.51 -16.25 -8.93
N LYS A 92 0.80 -15.13 -9.15
CA LYS A 92 -0.51 -14.86 -8.56
C LYS A 92 -1.55 -15.89 -8.96
N GLY A 93 -1.54 -16.36 -10.20
CA GLY A 93 -2.44 -17.41 -10.68
C GLY A 93 -2.34 -18.73 -9.93
N THR A 94 -1.26 -18.95 -9.17
CA THR A 94 -1.04 -20.11 -8.31
C THR A 94 -1.25 -19.82 -6.81
N ALA A 95 -1.57 -18.57 -6.44
CA ALA A 95 -1.81 -18.18 -5.06
C ALA A 95 -3.21 -18.61 -4.60
N ASP A 96 -3.30 -19.07 -3.36
CA ASP A 96 -4.56 -19.43 -2.70
C ASP A 96 -5.33 -18.19 -2.20
#